data_d930da8a356ff6757eb7358b4ab50941
#
_entry.id   d930da8a356ff6757eb7358b4ab50941
#
_cell.length_a   1.000
_cell.length_b   1.000
_cell.length_c   1.000
_cell.angle_alpha   90.00
_cell.angle_beta   90.00
_cell.angle_gamma   90.00
#
_symmetry.space_group_name_H-M   'P 1'
#
loop_
_entity.id
_entity.type
_entity.pdbx_description
1 polymer ?
#
loop_
_entity_poly.entity_id
_entity_poly.type
_entity_poly.pdbx_seq_one_letter_code
_entity_poly.pdbx_strand_id
1 'polypeptide(L)'
;LNIQNIDREYIAGTYARFPVEIVSGKGSLVYDKEGKEYIDLGTGIAVNTFGVSDDLWVQAVTAQLYRCQHTSNLYYSEPCAMLAKELCERTGMKKVFFSNSGAEANEAAIKAARKYAAEKKGTETYTIITLKNSFHGRTLTTLAATGQEAFHADFTPLTEGFVYAEANDLESVKRLIGENKVAAIMFELVQGEGGVCPLEKDFVDGLVRLAKEHDILLIDDEVQTGNGRTGALYAYMNYGFTPDIVSTAKGLGGGLPIGACLLGEKVKDVLTPGSHGSTFGGNPVACAGARNVLSRLDEALLMQVREKSAYIFRELESASGVKSVTGMGLMIGIETEKDSSEILAACRENGVLAIKAKHKLRLLPALNIPMELLEKAVAVIKAACAL
;
A
#
# COMPACT_ATOMS: atom_id res chain seq x y z
N LEU A 1 -23.52 -25.69 -5.80
CA LEU A 1 -22.12 -25.77 -5.40
C LEU A 1 -21.92 -24.88 -4.17
N ASN A 2 -21.38 -25.41 -3.07
CA ASN A 2 -21.07 -24.60 -1.88
C ASN A 2 -19.61 -24.16 -1.92
N ILE A 3 -19.38 -22.96 -2.41
CA ILE A 3 -18.02 -22.38 -2.57
C ILE A 3 -17.29 -22.25 -1.23
N GLN A 4 -18.01 -21.94 -0.13
CA GLN A 4 -17.39 -21.81 1.19
C GLN A 4 -16.86 -23.16 1.72
N ASN A 5 -17.52 -24.28 1.37
CA ASN A 5 -17.03 -25.62 1.72
C ASN A 5 -15.79 -25.97 0.90
N ILE A 6 -15.80 -25.68 -0.41
CA ILE A 6 -14.64 -25.88 -1.29
C ILE A 6 -13.45 -25.05 -0.82
N ASP A 7 -13.68 -23.77 -0.51
CA ASP A 7 -12.62 -22.88 0.00
C ASP A 7 -11.98 -23.47 1.28
N ARG A 8 -12.80 -23.91 2.24
CA ARG A 8 -12.32 -24.51 3.49
C ARG A 8 -11.56 -25.82 3.30
N GLU A 9 -11.92 -26.59 2.30
CA GLU A 9 -11.31 -27.90 2.03
C GLU A 9 -9.98 -27.77 1.25
N TYR A 10 -9.90 -26.85 0.28
CA TYR A 10 -8.79 -26.80 -0.69
C TYR A 10 -7.88 -25.58 -0.58
N ILE A 11 -8.26 -24.53 0.13
CA ILE A 11 -7.43 -23.35 0.33
C ILE A 11 -6.87 -23.33 1.76
N ALA A 12 -5.56 -23.07 1.88
CA ALA A 12 -4.92 -22.93 3.19
C ALA A 12 -5.65 -21.90 4.06
N GLY A 13 -5.96 -22.24 5.29
CA GLY A 13 -6.82 -21.46 6.20
C GLY A 13 -6.17 -20.20 6.77
N THR A 14 -5.47 -19.44 5.96
CA THR A 14 -4.74 -18.21 6.36
C THR A 14 -5.63 -16.98 6.46
N TYR A 15 -6.89 -17.04 5.98
CA TYR A 15 -7.80 -15.91 5.94
C TYR A 15 -9.12 -16.19 6.69
N ALA A 16 -9.51 -15.28 7.57
CA ALA A 16 -10.85 -15.22 8.15
C ALA A 16 -11.79 -14.46 7.18
N ARG A 17 -12.46 -15.19 6.27
CA ARG A 17 -13.31 -14.55 5.24
C ARG A 17 -14.63 -14.08 5.82
N PHE A 18 -15.11 -12.94 5.33
CA PHE A 18 -16.51 -12.55 5.54
C PHE A 18 -17.46 -13.51 4.80
N PRO A 19 -18.63 -13.78 5.33
CA PRO A 19 -19.59 -14.73 4.73
C PRO A 19 -20.34 -14.11 3.53
N VAL A 20 -19.60 -13.57 2.57
CA VAL A 20 -20.14 -12.94 1.35
C VAL A 20 -19.39 -13.52 0.15
N GLU A 21 -20.11 -14.01 -0.84
CA GLU A 21 -19.56 -14.51 -2.10
C GLU A 21 -19.76 -13.46 -3.18
N ILE A 22 -18.73 -12.65 -3.43
CA ILE A 22 -18.75 -11.62 -4.48
C ILE A 22 -18.56 -12.29 -5.85
N VAL A 23 -19.49 -12.06 -6.76
CA VAL A 23 -19.51 -12.68 -8.09
C VAL A 23 -19.32 -11.69 -9.24
N SER A 24 -19.66 -10.41 -9.01
CA SER A 24 -19.51 -9.36 -10.02
C SER A 24 -19.44 -7.99 -9.40
N GLY A 25 -19.17 -6.97 -10.21
CA GLY A 25 -19.18 -5.58 -9.77
C GLY A 25 -18.92 -4.62 -10.90
N LYS A 26 -19.20 -3.33 -10.65
CA LYS A 26 -18.91 -2.22 -11.53
C LYS A 26 -18.60 -0.95 -10.73
N GLY A 27 -17.43 -0.38 -10.93
CA GLY A 27 -17.01 0.79 -10.17
C GLY A 27 -16.96 0.50 -8.66
N SER A 28 -17.69 1.28 -7.88
CA SER A 28 -17.74 1.12 -6.41
C SER A 28 -18.85 0.19 -5.92
N LEU A 29 -19.56 -0.50 -6.82
CA LEU A 29 -20.61 -1.46 -6.48
C LEU A 29 -20.16 -2.87 -6.78
N VAL A 30 -20.42 -3.79 -5.84
CA VAL A 30 -20.19 -5.22 -6.01
C VAL A 30 -21.46 -6.00 -5.64
N TYR A 31 -21.61 -7.17 -6.21
CA TYR A 31 -22.82 -8.01 -6.06
C TYR A 31 -22.45 -9.39 -5.59
N ASP A 32 -23.20 -9.91 -4.63
CA ASP A 32 -23.08 -11.30 -4.22
C ASP A 32 -23.90 -12.25 -5.12
N LYS A 33 -23.81 -13.54 -4.86
CA LYS A 33 -24.49 -14.56 -5.65
C LYS A 33 -26.02 -14.52 -5.55
N GLU A 34 -26.56 -13.91 -4.50
CA GLU A 34 -27.99 -13.65 -4.32
C GLU A 34 -28.45 -12.38 -5.03
N GLY A 35 -27.52 -11.62 -5.63
CA GLY A 35 -27.80 -10.34 -6.31
C GLY A 35 -27.89 -9.16 -5.35
N LYS A 36 -27.52 -9.31 -4.08
CA LYS A 36 -27.47 -8.20 -3.15
C LYS A 36 -26.31 -7.27 -3.53
N GLU A 37 -26.61 -5.98 -3.57
CA GLU A 37 -25.67 -4.90 -3.87
C GLU A 37 -24.93 -4.43 -2.61
N TYR A 38 -23.64 -4.14 -2.78
CA TYR A 38 -22.82 -3.55 -1.74
C TYR A 38 -21.99 -2.40 -2.31
N ILE A 39 -21.86 -1.32 -1.54
CA ILE A 39 -20.86 -0.26 -1.79
C ILE A 39 -19.52 -0.76 -1.22
N ASP A 40 -18.52 -0.90 -2.08
CA ASP A 40 -17.20 -1.40 -1.72
C ASP A 40 -16.28 -0.24 -1.26
N LEU A 41 -16.06 -0.16 0.04
CA LEU A 41 -15.08 0.75 0.66
C LEU A 41 -13.76 0.05 1.02
N GLY A 42 -13.55 -1.17 0.58
CA GLY A 42 -12.29 -1.92 0.80
C GLY A 42 -11.40 -2.00 -0.43
N THR A 43 -12.01 -2.07 -1.63
CA THR A 43 -11.36 -2.15 -2.94
C THR A 43 -10.23 -3.19 -3.05
N GLY A 44 -10.42 -4.35 -2.39
CA GLY A 44 -9.37 -5.38 -2.33
C GLY A 44 -8.12 -4.92 -1.55
N ILE A 45 -8.28 -4.11 -0.53
CA ILE A 45 -7.23 -3.45 0.28
C ILE A 45 -6.44 -2.43 -0.57
N ALA A 46 -7.16 -1.40 -1.04
CA ALA A 46 -6.62 -0.30 -1.86
C ALA A 46 -6.01 -0.73 -3.22
N VAL A 47 -6.52 -1.79 -3.81
CA VAL A 47 -6.03 -2.33 -5.10
C VAL A 47 -6.82 -1.80 -6.28
N ASN A 48 -8.15 -1.84 -6.23
CA ASN A 48 -9.03 -1.41 -7.32
C ASN A 48 -9.13 0.13 -7.34
N THR A 49 -8.12 0.79 -7.87
CA THR A 49 -7.97 2.27 -7.83
C THR A 49 -9.20 2.99 -8.41
N PHE A 50 -9.73 2.48 -9.52
CA PHE A 50 -10.95 2.98 -10.19
C PHE A 50 -12.18 2.09 -10.00
N GLY A 51 -12.15 1.23 -8.97
CA GLY A 51 -13.21 0.27 -8.67
C GLY A 51 -13.15 -0.99 -9.52
N VAL A 52 -14.20 -1.78 -9.42
CA VAL A 52 -14.29 -3.10 -10.09
C VAL A 52 -14.69 -2.93 -11.55
N SER A 53 -14.07 -3.70 -12.44
CA SER A 53 -14.42 -3.78 -13.87
C SER A 53 -14.46 -2.41 -14.57
N ASP A 54 -13.50 -1.53 -14.26
CA ASP A 54 -13.36 -0.23 -14.92
C ASP A 54 -13.10 -0.41 -16.43
N ASP A 55 -13.93 0.21 -17.28
CA ASP A 55 -13.92 -0.06 -18.72
C ASP A 55 -12.59 0.30 -19.39
N LEU A 56 -11.98 1.42 -19.02
CA LEU A 56 -10.73 1.86 -19.63
C LEU A 56 -9.57 0.95 -19.23
N TRP A 57 -9.55 0.51 -17.97
CA TRP A 57 -8.57 -0.44 -17.49
C TRP A 57 -8.74 -1.82 -18.16
N VAL A 58 -9.97 -2.33 -18.24
CA VAL A 58 -10.30 -3.61 -18.91
C VAL A 58 -9.89 -3.56 -20.38
N GLN A 59 -10.16 -2.47 -21.09
CA GLN A 59 -9.75 -2.30 -22.48
C GLN A 59 -8.23 -2.34 -22.64
N ALA A 60 -7.48 -1.63 -21.79
CA ALA A 60 -6.01 -1.59 -21.85
C ALA A 60 -5.40 -2.97 -21.62
N VAL A 61 -5.89 -3.68 -20.59
CA VAL A 61 -5.45 -5.06 -20.25
C VAL A 61 -5.78 -6.03 -21.38
N THR A 62 -7.00 -6.01 -21.89
CA THR A 62 -7.46 -6.90 -22.95
C THR A 62 -6.70 -6.66 -24.26
N ALA A 63 -6.46 -5.41 -24.62
CA ALA A 63 -5.67 -5.07 -25.81
C ALA A 63 -4.24 -5.64 -25.72
N GLN A 64 -3.61 -5.58 -24.54
CA GLN A 64 -2.29 -6.15 -24.34
C GLN A 64 -2.30 -7.68 -24.35
N LEU A 65 -3.35 -8.32 -23.81
CA LEU A 65 -3.52 -9.78 -23.87
C LEU A 65 -3.54 -10.29 -25.31
N TYR A 66 -4.18 -9.59 -26.24
CA TYR A 66 -4.19 -9.95 -27.67
C TYR A 66 -2.84 -9.72 -28.37
N ARG A 67 -1.95 -8.88 -27.81
CA ARG A 67 -0.62 -8.63 -28.37
C ARG A 67 0.41 -9.63 -27.85
N CYS A 68 0.59 -9.67 -26.54
CA CYS A 68 1.53 -10.57 -25.86
C CYS A 68 1.28 -10.53 -24.36
N GLN A 69 0.96 -11.67 -23.74
CA GLN A 69 0.67 -11.76 -22.31
C GLN A 69 1.94 -11.80 -21.45
N HIS A 70 3.04 -12.34 -21.97
CA HIS A 70 4.29 -12.45 -21.23
C HIS A 70 5.49 -12.57 -22.17
N THR A 71 6.58 -11.91 -21.80
CA THR A 71 7.92 -12.16 -22.34
C THR A 71 8.88 -12.32 -21.17
N SER A 72 10.02 -12.93 -21.41
CA SER A 72 11.09 -12.91 -20.40
C SER A 72 11.70 -11.49 -20.29
N ASN A 73 12.25 -11.14 -19.10
CA ASN A 73 13.10 -9.97 -18.94
C ASN A 73 14.45 -10.07 -19.71
N LEU A 74 14.64 -11.14 -20.46
CA LEU A 74 15.71 -11.25 -21.46
C LEU A 74 15.43 -10.46 -22.74
N TYR A 75 14.19 -10.01 -22.92
CA TYR A 75 13.75 -9.23 -24.09
C TYR A 75 13.14 -7.90 -23.65
N TYR A 76 13.20 -6.90 -24.53
CA TYR A 76 12.57 -5.61 -24.30
C TYR A 76 11.05 -5.71 -24.45
N SER A 77 10.33 -5.04 -23.55
CA SER A 77 8.87 -4.92 -23.58
C SER A 77 8.45 -3.46 -23.49
N GLU A 78 7.73 -2.97 -24.50
CA GLU A 78 7.25 -1.59 -24.55
C GLU A 78 6.42 -1.20 -23.33
N PRO A 79 5.39 -1.95 -22.89
CA PRO A 79 4.59 -1.56 -21.73
C PRO A 79 5.42 -1.40 -20.45
N CYS A 80 6.41 -2.29 -20.25
CA CYS A 80 7.31 -2.24 -19.10
C CYS A 80 8.21 -1.00 -19.14
N ALA A 81 8.89 -0.77 -20.27
CA ALA A 81 9.81 0.35 -20.44
C ALA A 81 9.07 1.70 -20.32
N MET A 82 7.89 1.82 -20.91
CA MET A 82 7.08 3.02 -20.85
C MET A 82 6.54 3.29 -19.44
N LEU A 83 6.09 2.26 -18.72
CA LEU A 83 5.68 2.42 -17.31
C LEU A 83 6.85 2.90 -16.44
N ALA A 84 8.04 2.34 -16.62
CA ALA A 84 9.22 2.78 -15.89
C ALA A 84 9.55 4.26 -16.16
N LYS A 85 9.51 4.67 -17.44
CA LYS A 85 9.70 6.07 -17.85
C LYS A 85 8.68 6.99 -17.19
N GLU A 86 7.38 6.66 -17.32
CA GLU A 86 6.28 7.46 -16.77
C GLU A 86 6.36 7.60 -15.24
N LEU A 87 6.72 6.52 -14.54
CA LEU A 87 6.97 6.56 -13.09
C LEU A 87 8.15 7.48 -12.75
N CYS A 88 9.28 7.32 -13.42
CA CYS A 88 10.48 8.14 -13.15
C CYS A 88 10.23 9.63 -13.43
N GLU A 89 9.59 9.97 -14.54
CA GLU A 89 9.28 11.36 -14.92
C GLU A 89 8.33 12.03 -13.91
N ARG A 90 7.36 11.31 -13.39
CA ARG A 90 6.37 11.85 -12.43
C ARG A 90 6.86 11.91 -10.99
N THR A 91 7.86 11.12 -10.63
CA THR A 91 8.36 11.02 -9.25
C THR A 91 9.73 11.66 -9.04
N GLY A 92 10.46 11.92 -10.11
CA GLY A 92 11.87 12.34 -10.05
C GLY A 92 12.84 11.19 -9.76
N MET A 93 12.34 9.97 -9.55
CA MET A 93 13.16 8.77 -9.43
C MET A 93 13.89 8.46 -10.75
N LYS A 94 14.87 7.58 -10.73
CA LYS A 94 15.80 7.40 -11.86
C LYS A 94 15.66 6.06 -12.55
N LYS A 95 15.39 4.99 -11.80
CA LYS A 95 15.19 3.64 -12.33
C LYS A 95 14.13 2.90 -11.55
N VAL A 96 13.57 1.87 -12.17
CA VAL A 96 12.53 1.02 -11.57
C VAL A 96 12.94 -0.45 -11.74
N PHE A 97 12.84 -1.20 -10.65
CA PHE A 97 12.78 -2.66 -10.68
C PHE A 97 11.34 -3.10 -10.48
N PHE A 98 10.81 -3.90 -11.40
CA PHE A 98 9.44 -4.43 -11.31
C PHE A 98 9.39 -5.82 -10.69
N SER A 99 8.35 -6.07 -9.90
CA SER A 99 8.01 -7.33 -9.25
C SER A 99 6.51 -7.59 -9.32
N ASN A 100 5.98 -8.50 -8.51
CA ASN A 100 4.57 -8.92 -8.59
C ASN A 100 3.73 -8.52 -7.36
N SER A 101 4.37 -8.02 -6.32
CA SER A 101 3.73 -7.71 -5.04
C SER A 101 4.47 -6.62 -4.28
N GLY A 102 3.81 -6.06 -3.26
CA GLY A 102 4.45 -5.12 -2.34
C GLY A 102 5.59 -5.76 -1.54
N ALA A 103 5.43 -7.02 -1.12
CA ALA A 103 6.49 -7.74 -0.42
C ALA A 103 7.75 -7.89 -1.29
N GLU A 104 7.60 -8.26 -2.56
CA GLU A 104 8.74 -8.35 -3.49
C GLU A 104 9.36 -6.97 -3.80
N ALA A 105 8.54 -5.93 -3.90
CA ALA A 105 9.05 -4.57 -4.06
C ALA A 105 9.88 -4.14 -2.83
N ASN A 106 9.44 -4.49 -1.63
CA ASN A 106 10.16 -4.24 -0.38
C ASN A 106 11.43 -5.11 -0.26
N GLU A 107 11.40 -6.37 -0.70
CA GLU A 107 12.63 -7.21 -0.80
C GLU A 107 13.68 -6.53 -1.70
N ALA A 108 13.26 -6.00 -2.84
CA ALA A 108 14.16 -5.26 -3.75
C ALA A 108 14.70 -3.99 -3.09
N ALA A 109 13.87 -3.24 -2.37
CA ALA A 109 14.26 -2.03 -1.65
C ALA A 109 15.31 -2.34 -0.54
N ILE A 110 15.05 -3.36 0.26
CA ILE A 110 15.96 -3.83 1.32
C ILE A 110 17.30 -4.29 0.72
N LYS A 111 17.26 -5.07 -0.35
CA LYS A 111 18.47 -5.54 -1.05
C LYS A 111 19.26 -4.38 -1.66
N ALA A 112 18.58 -3.43 -2.28
CA ALA A 112 19.23 -2.24 -2.85
C ALA A 112 19.93 -1.41 -1.75
N ALA A 113 19.27 -1.18 -0.62
CA ALA A 113 19.84 -0.45 0.50
C ALA A 113 21.04 -1.17 1.11
N ARG A 114 20.94 -2.47 1.36
CA ARG A 114 22.06 -3.27 1.90
C ARG A 114 23.24 -3.32 0.95
N LYS A 115 22.99 -3.51 -0.35
CA LYS A 115 24.06 -3.54 -1.36
C LYS A 115 24.77 -2.18 -1.46
N TYR A 116 24.01 -1.09 -1.50
CA TYR A 116 24.57 0.27 -1.48
C TYR A 116 25.45 0.51 -0.25
N ALA A 117 24.93 0.17 0.94
CA ALA A 117 25.69 0.36 2.18
C ALA A 117 26.96 -0.51 2.21
N ALA A 118 26.89 -1.76 1.77
CA ALA A 118 28.07 -2.64 1.68
C ALA A 118 29.14 -2.08 0.76
N GLU A 119 28.76 -1.52 -0.38
CA GLU A 119 29.71 -0.92 -1.36
C GLU A 119 30.31 0.41 -0.86
N LYS A 120 29.56 1.21 -0.10
CA LYS A 120 29.98 2.56 0.32
C LYS A 120 30.56 2.63 1.73
N LYS A 121 30.11 1.74 2.65
CA LYS A 121 30.39 1.85 4.08
C LYS A 121 30.95 0.55 4.70
N GLY A 122 31.00 -0.55 3.92
CA GLY A 122 31.45 -1.85 4.39
C GLY A 122 30.27 -2.81 4.66
N THR A 123 30.58 -4.10 4.55
CA THR A 123 29.60 -5.19 4.61
C THR A 123 28.91 -5.34 5.96
N GLU A 124 29.45 -4.77 7.02
CA GLU A 124 28.87 -4.73 8.35
C GLU A 124 27.76 -3.67 8.51
N THR A 125 27.57 -2.77 7.50
CA THR A 125 26.52 -1.74 7.51
C THR A 125 25.28 -2.27 6.79
N TYR A 126 24.49 -3.08 7.48
CA TYR A 126 23.31 -3.74 6.90
C TYR A 126 22.04 -3.55 7.73
N THR A 127 22.12 -2.91 8.88
CA THR A 127 20.96 -2.71 9.77
C THR A 127 19.98 -1.73 9.12
N ILE A 128 18.70 -2.10 9.13
CA ILE A 128 17.60 -1.24 8.71
C ILE A 128 16.71 -0.96 9.93
N ILE A 129 16.50 0.32 10.21
CA ILE A 129 15.52 0.75 11.21
C ILE A 129 14.15 0.73 10.54
N THR A 130 13.20 0.03 11.15
CA THR A 130 11.78 0.11 10.79
C THR A 130 10.98 0.65 11.98
N LEU A 131 9.69 0.91 11.79
CA LEU A 131 8.86 1.44 12.86
C LEU A 131 8.00 0.35 13.49
N LYS A 132 7.79 0.41 14.80
CA LYS A 132 6.78 -0.43 15.46
C LYS A 132 5.41 -0.19 14.85
N ASN A 133 4.59 -1.22 14.81
CA ASN A 133 3.29 -1.27 14.14
C ASN A 133 3.33 -1.14 12.61
N SER A 134 4.50 -1.14 11.97
CA SER A 134 4.63 -1.18 10.51
C SER A 134 4.21 -2.54 9.94
N PHE A 135 3.97 -2.53 8.62
CA PHE A 135 3.72 -3.75 7.85
C PHE A 135 4.39 -3.63 6.47
N HIS A 136 5.37 -4.49 6.20
CA HIS A 136 6.16 -4.44 4.97
C HIS A 136 6.05 -5.71 4.10
N GLY A 137 5.34 -6.74 4.57
CA GLY A 137 5.07 -7.96 3.81
C GLY A 137 5.11 -9.24 4.62
N ARG A 138 4.98 -10.38 3.91
CA ARG A 138 4.90 -11.73 4.48
C ARG A 138 6.03 -12.67 4.05
N THR A 139 6.98 -12.22 3.23
CA THR A 139 8.22 -12.96 2.96
C THR A 139 9.10 -12.92 4.22
N LEU A 140 10.04 -13.86 4.37
CA LEU A 140 10.83 -13.94 5.61
C LEU A 140 11.57 -12.64 5.94
N THR A 141 12.12 -11.94 4.93
CA THR A 141 12.82 -10.67 5.17
C THR A 141 11.86 -9.51 5.41
N THR A 142 10.78 -9.39 4.63
CA THR A 142 9.79 -8.34 4.87
C THR A 142 8.97 -8.57 6.13
N LEU A 143 8.82 -9.84 6.55
CA LEU A 143 8.26 -10.20 7.85
C LEU A 143 9.18 -9.71 8.99
N ALA A 144 10.49 -9.92 8.88
CA ALA A 144 11.47 -9.40 9.82
C ALA A 144 11.48 -7.86 9.85
N ALA A 145 11.24 -7.19 8.73
CA ALA A 145 11.11 -5.73 8.65
C ALA A 145 9.81 -5.21 9.29
N THR A 146 8.76 -6.04 9.35
CA THR A 146 7.44 -5.67 9.92
C THR A 146 7.53 -5.53 11.44
N GLY A 147 7.24 -4.35 11.97
CA GLY A 147 7.36 -4.02 13.39
C GLY A 147 6.19 -4.50 14.25
N GLN A 148 5.73 -5.73 14.06
CA GLN A 148 4.60 -6.33 14.79
C GLN A 148 4.95 -7.75 15.24
N GLU A 149 5.26 -7.92 16.52
CA GLU A 149 5.69 -9.20 17.12
C GLU A 149 4.72 -10.35 16.89
N ALA A 150 3.42 -10.06 16.83
CA ALA A 150 2.39 -11.07 16.61
C ALA A 150 2.56 -11.82 15.26
N PHE A 151 3.23 -11.22 14.28
CA PHE A 151 3.51 -11.88 13.00
C PHE A 151 4.80 -12.70 13.01
N HIS A 152 5.66 -12.51 14.00
CA HIS A 152 6.98 -13.14 14.09
C HIS A 152 6.97 -14.51 14.79
N ALA A 153 6.03 -14.74 15.70
CA ALA A 153 6.07 -15.79 16.72
C ALA A 153 6.39 -17.20 16.19
N ASP A 154 5.81 -17.57 15.03
CA ASP A 154 5.91 -18.92 14.49
C ASP A 154 6.95 -19.06 13.36
N PHE A 155 7.71 -17.99 13.03
CA PHE A 155 8.60 -17.92 11.86
C PHE A 155 10.06 -17.62 12.20
N THR A 156 10.51 -18.01 13.40
CA THR A 156 11.90 -17.87 13.82
C THR A 156 12.79 -18.99 13.24
N PRO A 157 14.09 -18.73 12.93
CA PRO A 157 14.76 -17.43 13.13
C PRO A 157 14.38 -16.40 12.08
N LEU A 158 14.20 -15.16 12.50
CA LEU A 158 13.96 -14.04 11.58
C LEU A 158 15.23 -13.66 10.83
N THR A 159 15.09 -13.05 9.65
CA THR A 159 16.20 -12.43 8.94
C THR A 159 16.82 -11.33 9.81
N GLU A 160 18.13 -11.40 10.06
CA GLU A 160 18.86 -10.44 10.87
C GLU A 160 18.97 -9.05 10.25
N GLY A 161 19.27 -8.05 11.10
CA GLY A 161 19.57 -6.69 10.69
C GLY A 161 18.36 -5.77 10.63
N PHE A 162 17.32 -6.04 11.43
CA PHE A 162 16.19 -5.14 11.63
C PHE A 162 16.09 -4.73 13.09
N VAL A 163 15.90 -3.43 13.33
CA VAL A 163 15.63 -2.86 14.65
C VAL A 163 14.44 -1.91 14.55
N TYR A 164 13.67 -1.78 15.64
CA TYR A 164 12.36 -1.14 15.60
C TYR A 164 12.34 0.12 16.46
N ALA A 165 12.08 1.28 15.83
CA ALA A 165 11.86 2.54 16.50
C ALA A 165 10.37 2.75 16.81
N GLU A 166 10.06 3.55 17.82
CA GLU A 166 8.69 4.03 18.04
C GLU A 166 8.32 5.05 16.94
N ALA A 167 7.11 4.93 16.40
CA ALA A 167 6.58 5.91 15.46
C ALA A 167 6.34 7.26 16.18
N ASN A 168 6.67 8.37 15.52
CA ASN A 168 6.57 9.72 16.05
C ASN A 168 7.48 10.00 17.29
N ASP A 169 8.50 9.17 17.50
CA ASP A 169 9.53 9.36 18.53
C ASP A 169 10.93 9.42 17.90
N LEU A 170 11.42 10.63 17.65
CA LEU A 170 12.70 10.85 17.01
C LEU A 170 13.89 10.42 17.90
N GLU A 171 13.73 10.48 19.22
CA GLU A 171 14.78 10.04 20.16
C GLU A 171 14.98 8.52 20.10
N SER A 172 13.92 7.76 19.91
CA SER A 172 14.00 6.32 19.63
C SER A 172 14.85 6.02 18.39
N VAL A 173 14.67 6.80 17.31
CA VAL A 173 15.46 6.65 16.07
C VAL A 173 16.93 7.02 16.30
N LYS A 174 17.19 8.16 16.95
CA LYS A 174 18.58 8.62 17.28
C LYS A 174 19.35 7.58 18.10
N ARG A 175 18.71 7.01 19.12
CA ARG A 175 19.31 5.95 19.94
C ARG A 175 19.72 4.76 19.07
N LEU A 176 18.84 4.27 18.21
CA LEU A 176 19.13 3.12 17.33
C LEU A 176 20.23 3.43 16.31
N ILE A 177 20.32 4.67 15.79
CA ILE A 177 21.43 5.11 14.95
C ILE A 177 22.76 5.06 15.72
N GLY A 178 22.76 5.48 16.99
CA GLY A 178 23.95 5.44 17.85
C GLY A 178 24.42 4.02 18.22
N GLU A 179 23.50 3.07 18.29
CA GLU A 179 23.75 1.68 18.68
C GLU A 179 24.11 0.76 17.51
N ASN A 180 23.83 1.16 16.25
CA ASN A 180 23.93 0.29 15.08
C ASN A 180 24.64 0.95 13.89
N LYS A 181 25.21 0.14 13.00
CA LYS A 181 25.66 0.57 11.68
C LYS A 181 24.48 0.53 10.70
N VAL A 182 23.79 1.66 10.57
CA VAL A 182 22.50 1.74 9.87
C VAL A 182 22.69 1.98 8.37
N ALA A 183 22.11 1.11 7.54
CA ALA A 183 22.06 1.25 6.08
C ALA A 183 20.88 2.12 5.65
N ALA A 184 19.71 1.93 6.25
CA ALA A 184 18.49 2.63 5.87
C ALA A 184 17.51 2.76 7.04
N ILE A 185 16.58 3.71 6.90
CA ILE A 185 15.35 3.81 7.68
C ILE A 185 14.19 3.53 6.72
N MET A 186 13.33 2.56 7.04
CA MET A 186 12.18 2.15 6.23
C MET A 186 10.89 2.40 7.00
N PHE A 187 9.92 3.03 6.36
CA PHE A 187 8.67 3.44 6.99
C PHE A 187 7.51 3.53 5.99
N GLU A 188 6.30 3.51 6.52
CA GLU A 188 5.07 3.93 5.83
C GLU A 188 4.68 5.33 6.35
N LEU A 189 4.35 6.28 5.50
CA LEU A 189 3.90 7.62 5.93
C LEU A 189 2.51 7.60 6.57
N VAL A 190 1.71 6.58 6.26
CA VAL A 190 0.51 6.21 7.01
C VAL A 190 0.58 4.70 7.24
N GLN A 191 0.75 4.29 8.48
CA GLN A 191 0.80 2.87 8.84
C GLN A 191 -0.57 2.23 8.64
N GLY A 192 -0.74 1.45 7.56
CA GLY A 192 -2.03 0.90 7.16
C GLY A 192 -2.53 -0.18 8.10
N GLU A 193 -1.79 -1.27 8.19
CA GLU A 193 -2.10 -2.40 9.09
C GLU A 193 -1.90 -2.04 10.56
N GLY A 194 -1.13 -1.00 10.84
CA GLY A 194 -0.93 -0.44 12.17
C GLY A 194 -2.13 0.30 12.78
N GLY A 195 -3.23 0.46 12.01
CA GLY A 195 -4.44 1.14 12.47
C GLY A 195 -4.70 2.48 11.78
N VAL A 196 -4.21 2.66 10.57
CA VAL A 196 -4.30 3.88 9.77
C VAL A 196 -3.78 5.10 10.54
N CYS A 197 -2.51 5.04 10.89
CA CYS A 197 -1.83 6.05 11.71
C CYS A 197 -0.85 6.85 10.86
N PRO A 198 -1.15 8.12 10.51
CA PRO A 198 -0.21 9.00 9.84
C PRO A 198 1.01 9.32 10.72
N LEU A 199 2.18 9.43 10.10
CA LEU A 199 3.35 9.99 10.76
C LEU A 199 3.22 11.54 10.85
N GLU A 200 3.68 12.09 11.96
CA GLU A 200 3.70 13.53 12.17
C GLU A 200 4.75 14.20 11.28
N LYS A 201 4.41 15.39 10.77
CA LYS A 201 5.31 16.14 9.86
C LYS A 201 6.68 16.39 10.48
N ASP A 202 6.72 16.81 11.74
CA ASP A 202 7.97 17.11 12.46
C ASP A 202 8.85 15.86 12.65
N PHE A 203 8.22 14.70 12.85
CA PHE A 203 8.92 13.43 12.92
C PHE A 203 9.55 13.07 11.57
N VAL A 204 8.80 13.19 10.47
CA VAL A 204 9.29 12.91 9.11
C VAL A 204 10.42 13.88 8.74
N ASP A 205 10.29 15.17 9.04
CA ASP A 205 11.36 16.16 8.83
C ASP A 205 12.60 15.82 9.65
N GLY A 206 12.40 15.30 10.86
CA GLY A 206 13.47 14.76 11.69
C GLY A 206 14.17 13.56 11.08
N LEU A 207 13.42 12.60 10.51
CA LEU A 207 13.99 11.45 9.79
C LEU A 207 14.84 11.90 8.60
N VAL A 208 14.33 12.84 7.80
CA VAL A 208 15.05 13.38 6.63
C VAL A 208 16.36 14.04 7.05
N ARG A 209 16.36 14.82 8.14
CA ARG A 209 17.56 15.44 8.69
C ARG A 209 18.57 14.42 9.19
N LEU A 210 18.14 13.45 10.01
CA LEU A 210 19.01 12.39 10.53
C LEU A 210 19.61 11.54 9.42
N ALA A 211 18.81 11.18 8.41
CA ALA A 211 19.29 10.42 7.27
C ALA A 211 20.39 11.16 6.51
N LYS A 212 20.25 12.47 6.35
CA LYS A 212 21.28 13.31 5.72
C LYS A 212 22.54 13.46 6.59
N GLU A 213 22.39 13.67 7.89
CA GLU A 213 23.50 13.84 8.84
C GLU A 213 24.36 12.58 8.95
N HIS A 214 23.74 11.41 8.92
CA HIS A 214 24.42 10.11 9.09
C HIS A 214 24.64 9.35 7.78
N ASP A 215 24.30 9.96 6.63
CA ASP A 215 24.34 9.33 5.30
C ASP A 215 23.60 7.98 5.28
N ILE A 216 22.39 7.95 5.81
CA ILE A 216 21.47 6.80 5.86
C ILE A 216 20.47 6.94 4.73
N LEU A 217 20.10 5.83 4.06
CA LEU A 217 19.07 5.85 3.02
C LEU A 217 17.67 5.92 3.65
N LEU A 218 16.74 6.60 2.98
CA LEU A 218 15.32 6.58 3.29
C LEU A 218 14.59 5.67 2.30
N ILE A 219 13.87 4.68 2.85
CA ILE A 219 12.97 3.80 2.09
C ILE A 219 11.54 4.14 2.50
N ASP A 220 10.76 4.65 1.56
CA ASP A 220 9.33 4.91 1.75
C ASP A 220 8.50 3.77 1.16
N ASP A 221 7.79 3.06 2.02
CA ASP A 221 6.84 2.03 1.63
C ASP A 221 5.49 2.66 1.26
N GLU A 222 5.31 2.89 -0.02
CA GLU A 222 4.10 3.45 -0.64
C GLU A 222 3.16 2.36 -1.20
N VAL A 223 3.30 1.14 -0.75
CA VAL A 223 2.47 0.02 -1.22
C VAL A 223 0.98 0.27 -0.96
N GLN A 224 0.61 0.88 0.15
CA GLN A 224 -0.77 1.23 0.47
C GLN A 224 -1.07 2.73 0.33
N THR A 225 -0.12 3.60 0.59
CA THR A 225 -0.28 5.06 0.57
C THR A 225 -0.17 5.67 -0.83
N GLY A 226 0.49 4.99 -1.75
CA GLY A 226 0.75 5.48 -3.10
C GLY A 226 -0.44 5.45 -4.04
N ASN A 227 -0.16 5.80 -5.29
CA ASN A 227 -1.09 5.73 -6.41
C ASN A 227 -2.36 6.57 -6.20
N GLY A 228 -2.20 7.79 -5.67
CA GLY A 228 -3.28 8.75 -5.49
C GLY A 228 -4.06 8.61 -4.17
N ARG A 229 -3.85 7.54 -3.41
CA ARG A 229 -4.62 7.20 -2.21
C ARG A 229 -4.66 8.31 -1.17
N THR A 230 -3.55 9.02 -0.97
CA THR A 230 -3.42 10.10 0.03
C THR A 230 -3.70 11.49 -0.50
N GLY A 231 -4.22 11.62 -1.73
CA GLY A 231 -4.49 12.91 -2.37
C GLY A 231 -3.27 13.53 -3.07
N ALA A 232 -2.16 12.79 -3.16
CA ALA A 232 -1.00 13.04 -4.00
C ALA A 232 -0.65 11.73 -4.74
N LEU A 233 0.18 11.78 -5.78
CA LEU A 233 0.60 10.57 -6.50
C LEU A 233 1.25 9.57 -5.54
N TYR A 234 2.17 10.05 -4.70
CA TYR A 234 2.76 9.33 -3.57
C TYR A 234 2.70 10.19 -2.31
N ALA A 235 2.57 9.57 -1.14
CA ALA A 235 2.35 10.27 0.13
C ALA A 235 3.52 11.20 0.49
N TYR A 236 4.78 10.83 0.17
CA TYR A 236 5.94 11.68 0.46
C TYR A 236 5.83 13.07 -0.17
N MET A 237 5.08 13.22 -1.25
CA MET A 237 4.85 14.52 -1.90
C MET A 237 4.03 15.47 -1.00
N ASN A 238 3.14 14.94 -0.15
CA ASN A 238 2.41 15.72 0.86
C ASN A 238 3.34 16.22 1.98
N TYR A 239 4.45 15.53 2.23
CA TYR A 239 5.44 15.89 3.24
C TYR A 239 6.58 16.77 2.70
N GLY A 240 6.69 16.92 1.39
CA GLY A 240 7.66 17.83 0.76
C GLY A 240 9.10 17.36 0.81
N PHE A 241 9.35 16.06 0.74
CA PHE A 241 10.70 15.48 0.61
C PHE A 241 10.71 14.43 -0.52
N THR A 242 11.89 13.91 -0.85
CA THR A 242 12.04 12.80 -1.80
C THR A 242 12.88 11.71 -1.13
N PRO A 243 12.35 10.48 -0.94
CA PRO A 243 13.11 9.38 -0.39
C PRO A 243 14.16 8.87 -1.40
N ASP A 244 15.14 8.08 -0.91
CA ASP A 244 16.14 7.45 -1.78
C ASP A 244 15.57 6.24 -2.53
N ILE A 245 14.61 5.53 -1.92
CA ILE A 245 13.94 4.35 -2.49
C ILE A 245 12.45 4.44 -2.17
N VAL A 246 11.61 4.13 -3.14
CA VAL A 246 10.15 4.01 -2.96
C VAL A 246 9.70 2.62 -3.40
N SER A 247 8.97 1.92 -2.57
CA SER A 247 8.26 0.70 -2.97
C SER A 247 6.78 0.99 -3.23
N THR A 248 6.20 0.40 -4.26
CA THR A 248 4.79 0.57 -4.61
C THR A 248 4.21 -0.71 -5.20
N ALA A 249 2.91 -0.91 -5.06
CA ALA A 249 2.15 -2.06 -5.57
C ALA A 249 0.65 -1.76 -5.54
N LYS A 250 -0.19 -2.74 -5.22
CA LYS A 250 -1.65 -2.57 -5.00
C LYS A 250 -2.31 -1.70 -6.06
N GLY A 251 -2.65 -0.47 -5.72
CA GLY A 251 -3.33 0.47 -6.61
C GLY A 251 -2.58 0.77 -7.92
N LEU A 252 -1.28 0.53 -7.98
CA LEU A 252 -0.52 0.64 -9.23
C LEU A 252 -1.08 -0.28 -10.32
N GLY A 253 -1.42 -1.52 -9.95
CA GLY A 253 -1.93 -2.52 -10.90
C GLY A 253 -3.42 -2.41 -11.20
N GLY A 254 -4.19 -1.72 -10.37
CA GLY A 254 -5.62 -1.57 -10.54
C GLY A 254 -6.43 -2.88 -10.50
N GLY A 255 -5.82 -3.97 -10.04
CA GLY A 255 -6.43 -5.32 -9.97
C GLY A 255 -5.49 -6.43 -10.41
N LEU A 256 -4.45 -6.15 -11.19
CA LEU A 256 -3.42 -7.13 -11.55
C LEU A 256 -2.22 -7.07 -10.60
N PRO A 257 -1.59 -8.24 -10.31
CA PRO A 257 -0.39 -8.30 -9.49
C PRO A 257 0.78 -7.57 -10.16
N ILE A 258 1.26 -6.51 -9.49
CA ILE A 258 2.46 -5.78 -9.85
C ILE A 258 3.04 -5.12 -8.60
N GLY A 259 4.35 -5.11 -8.49
CA GLY A 259 5.11 -4.30 -7.55
C GLY A 259 6.22 -3.56 -8.27
N ALA A 260 6.68 -2.47 -7.71
CA ALA A 260 7.79 -1.72 -8.23
C ALA A 260 8.65 -1.15 -7.10
N CYS A 261 9.95 -1.21 -7.27
CA CYS A 261 10.94 -0.55 -6.44
C CYS A 261 11.57 0.57 -7.28
N LEU A 262 11.28 1.82 -6.91
CA LEU A 262 11.79 3.02 -7.57
C LEU A 262 13.09 3.43 -6.89
N LEU A 263 14.14 3.60 -7.67
CA LEU A 263 15.48 3.91 -7.20
C LEU A 263 15.82 5.37 -7.51
N GLY A 264 16.17 6.12 -6.47
CA GLY A 264 16.63 7.50 -6.55
C GLY A 264 18.08 7.62 -7.01
N GLU A 265 18.58 8.85 -7.09
CA GLU A 265 19.90 9.17 -7.68
C GLU A 265 21.05 8.39 -7.02
N LYS A 266 21.07 8.25 -5.69
CA LYS A 266 22.16 7.54 -4.98
C LYS A 266 22.25 6.05 -5.32
N VAL A 267 21.11 5.42 -5.60
CA VAL A 267 20.98 3.95 -5.69
C VAL A 267 20.56 3.46 -7.08
N LYS A 268 20.40 4.35 -8.07
CA LYS A 268 19.90 4.00 -9.40
C LYS A 268 20.66 2.89 -10.12
N ASP A 269 21.93 2.72 -9.85
CA ASP A 269 22.81 1.76 -10.51
C ASP A 269 23.27 0.61 -9.59
N VAL A 270 22.71 0.53 -8.37
CA VAL A 270 23.13 -0.46 -7.38
C VAL A 270 22.73 -1.90 -7.76
N LEU A 271 21.58 -2.07 -8.39
CA LEU A 271 21.12 -3.37 -8.87
C LEU A 271 21.66 -3.61 -10.30
N THR A 272 22.62 -4.52 -10.40
CA THR A 272 23.31 -4.87 -11.64
C THR A 272 22.85 -6.25 -12.15
N PRO A 273 23.13 -6.63 -13.41
CA PRO A 273 22.79 -7.96 -13.91
C PRO A 273 23.22 -9.08 -12.97
N GLY A 274 22.30 -9.98 -12.65
CA GLY A 274 22.52 -11.11 -11.72
C GLY A 274 22.37 -10.78 -10.24
N SER A 275 22.28 -9.51 -9.83
CA SER A 275 22.13 -9.14 -8.41
C SER A 275 20.70 -9.34 -7.88
N HIS A 276 19.72 -9.23 -8.74
CA HIS A 276 18.30 -9.44 -8.43
C HIS A 276 17.52 -9.76 -9.69
N GLY A 277 16.31 -10.34 -9.55
CA GLY A 277 15.49 -10.70 -10.70
C GLY A 277 14.08 -11.14 -10.32
N SER A 278 13.21 -11.19 -11.31
CA SER A 278 11.84 -11.69 -11.23
C SER A 278 11.41 -12.22 -12.60
N THR A 279 10.81 -13.39 -12.64
CA THR A 279 10.29 -13.97 -13.90
C THR A 279 9.12 -13.14 -14.43
N PHE A 280 8.17 -12.77 -13.58
CA PHE A 280 6.97 -12.05 -13.96
C PHE A 280 7.05 -10.54 -13.77
N GLY A 281 8.07 -10.03 -13.08
CA GLY A 281 8.24 -8.60 -12.84
C GLY A 281 8.33 -7.82 -14.15
N GLY A 282 7.49 -6.79 -14.30
CA GLY A 282 7.36 -6.07 -15.56
C GLY A 282 6.50 -6.79 -16.61
N ASN A 283 5.63 -7.72 -16.18
CA ASN A 283 4.70 -8.40 -17.08
C ASN A 283 3.96 -7.39 -17.97
N PRO A 284 3.93 -7.59 -19.31
CA PRO A 284 3.34 -6.63 -20.24
C PRO A 284 1.87 -6.29 -19.94
N VAL A 285 1.07 -7.27 -19.52
CA VAL A 285 -0.36 -7.07 -19.24
C VAL A 285 -0.55 -6.27 -17.95
N ALA A 286 0.20 -6.62 -16.90
CA ALA A 286 0.19 -5.86 -15.65
C ALA A 286 0.68 -4.41 -15.85
N CYS A 287 1.74 -4.22 -16.66
CA CYS A 287 2.24 -2.89 -17.01
C CYS A 287 1.26 -2.08 -17.84
N ALA A 288 0.52 -2.70 -18.76
CA ALA A 288 -0.53 -2.00 -19.53
C ALA A 288 -1.66 -1.51 -18.62
N GLY A 289 -2.11 -2.34 -17.67
CA GLY A 289 -3.07 -1.96 -16.65
C GLY A 289 -2.54 -0.83 -15.76
N ALA A 290 -1.30 -0.94 -15.29
CA ALA A 290 -0.66 0.08 -14.45
C ALA A 290 -0.48 1.43 -15.18
N ARG A 291 -0.12 1.42 -16.47
CA ARG A 291 -0.05 2.64 -17.28
C ARG A 291 -1.41 3.32 -17.42
N ASN A 292 -2.48 2.53 -17.62
CA ASN A 292 -3.85 3.07 -17.63
C ASN A 292 -4.19 3.73 -16.29
N VAL A 293 -3.88 3.09 -15.17
CA VAL A 293 -4.07 3.69 -13.83
C VAL A 293 -3.25 4.98 -13.72
N LEU A 294 -1.96 4.93 -13.98
CA LEU A 294 -1.04 6.05 -13.78
C LEU A 294 -1.42 7.26 -14.64
N SER A 295 -1.83 7.07 -15.89
CA SER A 295 -2.21 8.15 -16.80
C SER A 295 -3.45 8.93 -16.35
N ARG A 296 -4.28 8.33 -15.51
CA ARG A 296 -5.54 8.91 -15.01
C ARG A 296 -5.41 9.51 -13.60
N LEU A 297 -4.26 9.33 -12.95
CA LEU A 297 -3.97 9.98 -11.67
C LEU A 297 -3.51 11.42 -11.92
N ASP A 298 -4.41 12.26 -12.35
CA ASP A 298 -4.19 13.69 -12.60
C ASP A 298 -4.58 14.56 -11.38
N GLU A 299 -4.25 15.84 -11.43
CA GLU A 299 -4.54 16.77 -10.32
C GLU A 299 -6.04 16.93 -10.06
N ALA A 300 -6.87 16.81 -11.10
CA ALA A 300 -8.34 16.90 -10.93
C ALA A 300 -8.87 15.75 -10.09
N LEU A 301 -8.41 14.50 -10.34
CA LEU A 301 -8.76 13.35 -9.51
C LEU A 301 -8.18 13.47 -8.09
N LEU A 302 -6.92 13.89 -7.96
CA LEU A 302 -6.29 14.04 -6.65
C LEU A 302 -6.99 15.11 -5.79
N MET A 303 -7.48 16.18 -6.41
CA MET A 303 -8.33 17.17 -5.73
C MET A 303 -9.65 16.55 -5.24
N GLN A 304 -10.32 15.75 -6.07
CA GLN A 304 -11.53 15.02 -5.65
C GLN A 304 -11.25 14.07 -4.48
N VAL A 305 -10.09 13.42 -4.45
CA VAL A 305 -9.68 12.57 -3.31
C VAL A 305 -9.61 13.40 -2.03
N ARG A 306 -9.00 14.59 -2.08
CA ARG A 306 -8.90 15.50 -0.93
C ARG A 306 -10.28 16.02 -0.48
N GLU A 307 -11.16 16.36 -1.43
CA GLU A 307 -12.54 16.80 -1.14
C GLU A 307 -13.37 15.69 -0.47
N LYS A 308 -13.32 14.49 -1.01
CA LYS A 308 -14.00 13.30 -0.43
C LYS A 308 -13.45 12.96 0.96
N SER A 309 -12.14 13.08 1.14
CA SER A 309 -11.49 12.93 2.44
C SER A 309 -12.07 13.95 3.45
N ALA A 310 -12.06 15.23 3.11
CA ALA A 310 -12.60 16.30 3.97
C ALA A 310 -14.08 16.06 4.32
N TYR A 311 -14.88 15.57 3.37
CA TYR A 311 -16.27 15.19 3.62
C TYR A 311 -16.36 14.07 4.68
N ILE A 312 -15.59 12.98 4.52
CA ILE A 312 -15.64 11.84 5.45
C ILE A 312 -15.22 12.27 6.86
N PHE A 313 -14.14 13.03 7.00
CA PHE A 313 -13.69 13.55 8.30
C PHE A 313 -14.77 14.40 8.96
N ARG A 314 -15.30 15.39 8.26
CA ARG A 314 -16.37 16.27 8.78
C ARG A 314 -17.59 15.48 9.26
N GLU A 315 -18.02 14.48 8.50
CA GLU A 315 -19.23 13.71 8.81
C GLU A 315 -19.02 12.71 9.95
N LEU A 316 -17.83 12.20 10.14
CA LEU A 316 -17.56 11.10 11.08
C LEU A 316 -16.91 11.58 12.38
N GLU A 317 -16.11 12.65 12.39
CA GLU A 317 -15.45 13.12 13.62
C GLU A 317 -16.44 13.50 14.74
N SER A 318 -17.62 13.97 14.38
CA SER A 318 -18.68 14.36 15.34
C SER A 318 -19.81 13.32 15.44
N ALA A 319 -19.67 12.17 14.78
CA ALA A 319 -20.73 11.17 14.77
C ALA A 319 -20.81 10.40 16.09
N SER A 320 -22.05 10.11 16.55
CA SER A 320 -22.28 9.30 17.75
C SER A 320 -21.61 7.94 17.61
N GLY A 321 -20.95 7.45 18.68
CA GLY A 321 -20.25 6.18 18.70
C GLY A 321 -18.88 6.18 18.01
N VAL A 322 -18.42 7.30 17.44
CA VAL A 322 -17.07 7.48 16.90
C VAL A 322 -16.19 8.17 17.93
N LYS A 323 -15.02 7.58 18.23
CA LYS A 323 -14.02 8.14 19.13
C LYS A 323 -13.02 9.04 18.41
N SER A 324 -12.55 8.57 17.25
CA SER A 324 -11.58 9.30 16.44
C SER A 324 -11.64 8.88 14.98
N VAL A 325 -11.22 9.78 14.10
CA VAL A 325 -10.98 9.53 12.68
C VAL A 325 -9.54 9.90 12.37
N THR A 326 -8.79 9.00 11.74
CA THR A 326 -7.39 9.20 11.39
C THR A 326 -7.15 8.83 9.94
N GLY A 327 -6.06 9.31 9.34
CA GLY A 327 -5.69 8.94 7.98
C GLY A 327 -5.29 10.12 7.12
N MET A 328 -5.20 9.87 5.80
CA MET A 328 -4.83 10.86 4.79
C MET A 328 -5.48 10.49 3.46
N GLY A 329 -6.11 11.45 2.81
CA GLY A 329 -6.86 11.21 1.58
C GLY A 329 -7.96 10.17 1.80
N LEU A 330 -8.06 9.19 0.92
CA LEU A 330 -9.03 8.08 1.03
C LEU A 330 -8.42 6.81 1.67
N MET A 331 -7.51 6.98 2.60
CA MET A 331 -7.01 5.97 3.51
C MET A 331 -7.39 6.40 4.93
N ILE A 332 -8.51 5.91 5.43
CA ILE A 332 -9.16 6.43 6.63
C ILE A 332 -9.40 5.31 7.65
N GLY A 333 -9.05 5.56 8.90
CA GLY A 333 -9.30 4.70 10.05
C GLY A 333 -10.30 5.36 11.00
N ILE A 334 -11.30 4.61 11.43
CA ILE A 334 -12.35 5.07 12.35
C ILE A 334 -12.27 4.22 13.60
N GLU A 335 -11.98 4.84 14.73
CA GLU A 335 -12.07 4.23 16.04
C GLU A 335 -13.47 4.43 16.60
N THR A 336 -14.09 3.36 17.06
CA THR A 336 -15.47 3.35 17.53
C THR A 336 -15.57 3.00 19.02
N GLU A 337 -16.66 3.39 19.67
CA GLU A 337 -16.93 3.00 21.07
C GLU A 337 -17.17 1.50 21.19
N LYS A 338 -17.92 0.91 20.24
CA LYS A 338 -18.16 -0.52 20.14
C LYS A 338 -17.04 -1.23 19.39
N ASP A 339 -16.99 -2.55 19.48
CA ASP A 339 -16.04 -3.37 18.72
C ASP A 339 -16.22 -3.16 17.21
N SER A 340 -15.12 -2.90 16.54
CA SER A 340 -15.12 -2.65 15.09
C SER A 340 -15.66 -3.82 14.27
N SER A 341 -15.63 -5.06 14.78
CA SER A 341 -16.17 -6.23 14.09
C SER A 341 -17.70 -6.22 14.12
N GLU A 342 -18.32 -5.71 15.18
CA GLU A 342 -19.78 -5.54 15.26
C GLU A 342 -20.25 -4.46 14.28
N ILE A 343 -19.54 -3.33 14.23
CA ILE A 343 -19.84 -2.26 13.28
C ILE A 343 -19.67 -2.72 11.83
N LEU A 344 -18.61 -3.48 11.53
CA LEU A 344 -18.41 -4.07 10.19
C LEU A 344 -19.53 -5.04 9.81
N ALA A 345 -20.04 -5.83 10.76
CA ALA A 345 -21.17 -6.73 10.51
C ALA A 345 -22.44 -5.92 10.18
N ALA A 346 -22.74 -4.89 10.97
CA ALA A 346 -23.89 -4.02 10.74
C ALA A 346 -23.78 -3.27 9.38
N CYS A 347 -22.60 -2.76 9.04
CA CYS A 347 -22.36 -2.14 7.73
C CYS A 347 -22.63 -3.12 6.58
N ARG A 348 -22.11 -4.35 6.67
CA ARG A 348 -22.29 -5.40 5.66
C ARG A 348 -23.75 -5.80 5.50
N GLU A 349 -24.49 -5.92 6.59
CA GLU A 349 -25.93 -6.18 6.56
C GLU A 349 -26.69 -5.08 5.81
N ASN A 350 -26.23 -3.83 5.93
CA ASN A 350 -26.81 -2.66 5.29
C ASN A 350 -26.12 -2.29 3.96
N GLY A 351 -25.42 -3.24 3.30
CA GLY A 351 -24.91 -3.05 1.95
C GLY A 351 -23.64 -2.20 1.85
N VAL A 352 -22.82 -2.13 2.89
CA VAL A 352 -21.51 -1.47 2.86
C VAL A 352 -20.41 -2.42 3.29
N LEU A 353 -19.39 -2.58 2.44
CA LEU A 353 -18.21 -3.40 2.73
C LEU A 353 -17.04 -2.48 3.12
N ALA A 354 -16.66 -2.53 4.37
CA ALA A 354 -15.43 -1.94 4.89
C ALA A 354 -14.54 -3.03 5.47
N ILE A 355 -13.31 -2.69 5.84
CA ILE A 355 -12.35 -3.66 6.39
C ILE A 355 -11.82 -3.19 7.75
N LYS A 356 -11.06 -4.05 8.41
CA LYS A 356 -10.48 -3.79 9.73
C LYS A 356 -8.99 -3.46 9.62
N ALA A 357 -8.52 -2.55 10.46
CA ALA A 357 -7.11 -2.34 10.75
C ALA A 357 -6.94 -2.28 12.27
N LYS A 358 -6.40 -3.34 12.87
CA LYS A 358 -6.39 -3.54 14.33
C LYS A 358 -7.81 -3.40 14.91
N HIS A 359 -8.04 -2.40 15.75
CA HIS A 359 -9.33 -2.13 16.40
C HIS A 359 -10.21 -1.10 15.64
N LYS A 360 -9.72 -0.54 14.53
CA LYS A 360 -10.43 0.46 13.74
C LYS A 360 -11.13 -0.13 12.52
N LEU A 361 -12.22 0.48 12.09
CA LEU A 361 -12.69 0.32 10.71
C LEU A 361 -11.70 1.02 9.78
N ARG A 362 -11.44 0.45 8.62
CA ARG A 362 -10.60 1.04 7.59
C ARG A 362 -11.39 1.21 6.30
N LEU A 363 -11.38 2.43 5.78
CA LEU A 363 -12.01 2.80 4.51
C LEU A 363 -10.94 3.07 3.46
N LEU A 364 -11.07 2.38 2.33
CA LEU A 364 -10.19 2.48 1.16
C LEU A 364 -11.04 2.48 -0.13
N PRO A 365 -12.02 3.39 -0.30
CA PRO A 365 -12.88 3.40 -1.47
C PRO A 365 -12.09 3.63 -2.76
N ALA A 366 -12.67 3.33 -3.91
CA ALA A 366 -12.12 3.73 -5.21
C ALA A 366 -11.94 5.25 -5.24
N LEU A 367 -10.86 5.74 -5.87
CA LEU A 367 -10.55 7.17 -5.88
C LEU A 367 -11.65 8.00 -6.58
N ASN A 368 -12.28 7.40 -7.57
CA ASN A 368 -13.37 7.98 -8.35
C ASN A 368 -14.77 7.62 -7.81
N ILE A 369 -14.90 7.09 -6.59
CA ILE A 369 -16.22 6.78 -6.02
C ILE A 369 -17.17 7.98 -6.18
N PRO A 370 -18.39 7.79 -6.74
CA PRO A 370 -19.37 8.86 -6.80
C PRO A 370 -19.75 9.39 -5.41
N MET A 371 -19.89 10.72 -5.28
CA MET A 371 -20.25 11.33 -3.99
C MET A 371 -21.54 10.75 -3.42
N GLU A 372 -22.54 10.52 -4.27
CA GLU A 372 -23.83 9.93 -3.84
C GLU A 372 -23.65 8.55 -3.16
N LEU A 373 -22.76 7.69 -3.69
CA LEU A 373 -22.47 6.41 -3.07
C LEU A 373 -21.66 6.56 -1.79
N LEU A 374 -20.74 7.52 -1.77
CA LEU A 374 -19.95 7.80 -0.57
C LEU A 374 -20.84 8.35 0.56
N GLU A 375 -21.76 9.24 0.27
CA GLU A 375 -22.74 9.79 1.21
C GLU A 375 -23.63 8.67 1.79
N LYS A 376 -24.15 7.77 0.94
CA LYS A 376 -24.93 6.61 1.37
C LYS A 376 -24.11 5.71 2.31
N ALA A 377 -22.86 5.41 1.95
CA ALA A 377 -22.00 4.57 2.76
C ALA A 377 -21.66 5.19 4.11
N VAL A 378 -21.36 6.50 4.14
CA VAL A 378 -21.10 7.25 5.38
C VAL A 378 -22.33 7.26 6.27
N ALA A 379 -23.53 7.43 5.72
CA ALA A 379 -24.78 7.37 6.49
C ALA A 379 -24.99 6.00 7.16
N VAL A 380 -24.70 4.90 6.44
CA VAL A 380 -24.75 3.55 7.00
C VAL A 380 -23.73 3.37 8.13
N ILE A 381 -22.49 3.86 7.96
CA ILE A 381 -21.45 3.78 8.99
C ILE A 381 -21.87 4.57 10.24
N LYS A 382 -22.40 5.80 10.08
CA LYS A 382 -22.90 6.61 11.20
C LYS A 382 -24.02 5.90 11.96
N ALA A 383 -24.98 5.31 11.23
CA ALA A 383 -26.07 4.56 11.84
C ALA A 383 -25.56 3.31 12.61
N ALA A 384 -24.59 2.58 12.04
CA ALA A 384 -23.98 1.41 12.69
C ALA A 384 -23.21 1.80 13.97
N CYS A 385 -22.51 2.94 13.98
CA CYS A 385 -21.78 3.44 15.15
C CYS A 385 -22.71 3.94 16.26
N ALA A 386 -23.88 4.48 15.93
CA ALA A 386 -24.85 5.00 16.88
C ALA A 386 -25.69 3.93 17.58
N LEU A 387 -25.76 2.70 17.04
CA LEU A 387 -26.50 1.57 17.64
C LEU A 387 -25.90 1.16 18.98
#